data_17c0dccf9dccd88f1831d03744dc8cd6
#
_entry.id   17c0dccf9dccd88f1831d03744dc8cd6
#
_cell.length_a   1.000
_cell.length_b   1.000
_cell.length_c   1.000
_cell.angle_alpha   90.00
_cell.angle_beta   90.00
_cell.angle_gamma   90.00
#
_symmetry.space_group_name_H-M   'P 1'
#
loop_
_entity.id
_entity.type
_entity.pdbx_description
1 polymer ?
#
loop_
_entity_poly.entity_id
_entity_poly.type
_entity_poly.pdbx_seq_one_letter_code
_entity_poly.pdbx_strand_id
1 'polypeptide(L)'
;MQYTRLGKSDLLVSRICMGCMGFGDPSTGQHSWTLDETASRDIIRYGLEKGINFYDTAIAYQNGSSERYVGRALREMAKRDDIVLATKFLPRTPAQIAGGISGKEAIAQSLDQSLKNLGMDYIDIYIYHIWDYNTPIIDVLEALHTAVTAGKVRAVGISNCYAWQLAKANALAEREGLTPFVSVQSHYNLIMREDERELFGLCTEDNIAMTPYSALASGRLSRKEGYT
;
A
#
# COMPACT_ATOMS: atom_id res chain seq x y z
N MET A 1 18.11 -9.50 -8.74
CA MET A 1 16.95 -9.40 -7.84
C MET A 1 16.29 -10.77 -7.72
N GLN A 2 15.73 -11.10 -6.55
CA GLN A 2 14.88 -12.29 -6.37
C GLN A 2 13.41 -11.85 -6.38
N TYR A 3 12.55 -12.72 -6.91
CA TYR A 3 11.12 -12.47 -7.02
C TYR A 3 10.32 -13.54 -6.28
N THR A 4 9.12 -13.20 -5.86
CA THR A 4 8.17 -14.10 -5.19
C THR A 4 6.73 -13.74 -5.56
N ARG A 5 5.80 -14.68 -5.43
CA ARG A 5 4.39 -14.36 -5.53
C ARG A 5 3.89 -13.60 -4.30
N LEU A 6 3.02 -12.65 -4.51
CA LEU A 6 2.40 -11.90 -3.43
C LEU A 6 1.19 -12.68 -2.87
N GLY A 7 1.45 -13.51 -1.86
CA GLY A 7 0.41 -14.36 -1.26
C GLY A 7 -0.29 -15.26 -2.28
N LYS A 8 -1.62 -15.30 -2.19
CA LYS A 8 -2.49 -16.07 -3.12
C LYS A 8 -2.68 -15.40 -4.49
N SER A 9 -2.15 -14.18 -4.71
CA SER A 9 -2.32 -13.46 -5.98
C SER A 9 -1.43 -14.03 -7.09
N ASP A 10 -1.68 -13.61 -8.33
CA ASP A 10 -0.85 -13.89 -9.51
C ASP A 10 0.34 -12.92 -9.65
N LEU A 11 0.42 -11.90 -8.78
CA LEU A 11 1.44 -10.86 -8.85
C LEU A 11 2.81 -11.40 -8.47
N LEU A 12 3.77 -11.29 -9.38
CA LEU A 12 5.17 -11.62 -9.15
C LEU A 12 5.93 -10.34 -8.80
N VAL A 13 6.40 -10.24 -7.56
CA VAL A 13 7.05 -9.05 -7.01
C VAL A 13 8.50 -9.31 -6.64
N SER A 14 9.34 -8.29 -6.78
CA SER A 14 10.68 -8.31 -6.19
C SER A 14 10.58 -8.41 -4.66
N ARG A 15 11.47 -9.20 -4.05
CA ARG A 15 11.49 -9.37 -2.57
C ARG A 15 11.86 -8.08 -1.83
N ILE A 16 12.33 -7.07 -2.54
CA ILE A 16 12.50 -5.71 -2.05
C ILE A 16 11.44 -4.84 -2.71
N CYS A 17 10.66 -4.15 -1.89
CA CYS A 17 9.70 -3.14 -2.31
C CYS A 17 10.32 -1.75 -2.14
N MET A 18 10.18 -0.88 -3.11
CA MET A 18 10.56 0.52 -2.98
C MET A 18 9.44 1.31 -2.32
N GLY A 19 9.60 1.63 -1.02
CA GLY A 19 8.69 2.51 -0.31
C GLY A 19 8.88 3.97 -0.74
N CYS A 20 7.81 4.60 -1.18
CA CYS A 20 7.81 5.94 -1.77
C CYS A 20 7.31 7.04 -0.83
N MET A 21 7.17 6.77 0.48
CA MET A 21 6.78 7.80 1.45
C MET A 21 7.80 8.96 1.52
N GLY A 22 9.07 8.69 1.23
CA GLY A 22 10.12 9.69 1.18
C GLY A 22 10.10 10.57 -0.08
N PHE A 23 9.19 10.36 -1.02
CA PHE A 23 9.05 11.13 -2.25
C PHE A 23 7.85 12.08 -2.16
N GLY A 24 8.02 13.28 -2.67
CA GLY A 24 6.95 14.27 -2.71
C GLY A 24 7.45 15.67 -2.41
N ASP A 25 6.60 16.65 -2.64
CA ASP A 25 6.93 18.07 -2.44
C ASP A 25 7.17 18.37 -0.95
N PRO A 26 8.42 18.74 -0.55
CA PRO A 26 8.75 19.00 0.85
C PRO A 26 8.07 20.26 1.42
N SER A 27 7.49 21.10 0.56
CA SER A 27 6.76 22.31 0.99
C SER A 27 5.30 22.02 1.35
N THR A 28 4.82 20.78 1.08
CA THR A 28 3.43 20.38 1.33
C THR A 28 3.37 19.10 2.16
N GLY A 29 2.21 18.83 2.77
CA GLY A 29 1.97 17.58 3.48
C GLY A 29 2.61 17.50 4.87
N GLN A 30 2.98 16.29 5.29
CA GLN A 30 3.35 16.00 6.68
C GLN A 30 4.86 16.03 6.94
N HIS A 31 5.70 15.92 5.89
CA HIS A 31 7.13 15.69 6.05
C HIS A 31 7.97 16.66 5.21
N SER A 32 8.74 17.51 5.87
CA SER A 32 9.68 18.44 5.22
C SER A 32 10.97 17.80 4.71
N TRP A 33 11.21 16.53 5.06
CA TRP A 33 12.41 15.77 4.67
C TRP A 33 12.25 14.95 3.40
N THR A 34 11.12 15.03 2.72
CA THR A 34 10.88 14.31 1.46
C THR A 34 11.72 14.86 0.33
N LEU A 35 12.00 14.01 -0.63
CA LEU A 35 12.78 14.34 -1.80
C LEU A 35 11.87 14.92 -2.90
N ASP A 36 12.38 15.93 -3.58
CA ASP A 36 11.73 16.52 -4.75
C ASP A 36 11.61 15.50 -5.91
N GLU A 37 10.98 15.93 -6.98
CA GLU A 37 10.72 15.04 -8.11
C GLU A 37 12.00 14.55 -8.79
N THR A 38 13.01 15.41 -8.93
CA THR A 38 14.27 15.07 -9.60
C THR A 38 15.01 13.97 -8.84
N ALA A 39 15.23 14.16 -7.55
CA ALA A 39 15.87 13.17 -6.70
C ALA A 39 15.07 11.87 -6.58
N SER A 40 13.74 11.98 -6.50
CA SER A 40 12.85 10.82 -6.49
C SER A 40 12.98 9.98 -7.77
N ARG A 41 13.02 10.63 -8.93
CA ARG A 41 13.18 9.97 -10.23
C ARG A 41 14.51 9.23 -10.35
N ASP A 42 15.59 9.79 -9.85
CA ASP A 42 16.91 9.16 -9.89
C ASP A 42 16.95 7.88 -9.04
N ILE A 43 16.30 7.88 -7.87
CA ILE A 43 16.18 6.71 -7.02
C ILE A 43 15.27 5.63 -7.69
N ILE A 44 14.15 6.03 -8.29
CA ILE A 44 13.26 5.10 -9.00
C ILE A 44 14.00 4.46 -10.18
N ARG A 45 14.73 5.24 -10.98
CA ARG A 45 15.56 4.74 -12.09
C ARG A 45 16.56 3.70 -11.60
N TYR A 46 17.30 4.03 -10.55
CA TYR A 46 18.27 3.10 -9.96
C TYR A 46 17.60 1.81 -9.48
N GLY A 47 16.42 1.91 -8.87
CA GLY A 47 15.64 0.74 -8.48
C GLY A 47 15.26 -0.17 -9.65
N LEU A 48 14.78 0.43 -10.75
CA LEU A 48 14.44 -0.30 -11.98
C LEU A 48 15.68 -1.01 -12.54
N GLU A 49 16.84 -0.32 -12.62
CA GLU A 49 18.11 -0.90 -13.07
C GLU A 49 18.59 -2.07 -12.20
N LYS A 50 18.24 -2.07 -10.90
CA LYS A 50 18.54 -3.19 -9.98
C LYS A 50 17.47 -4.30 -10.01
N GLY A 51 16.45 -4.16 -10.83
CA GLY A 51 15.37 -5.14 -11.00
C GLY A 51 14.29 -5.05 -9.92
N ILE A 52 14.14 -3.93 -9.22
CA ILE A 52 12.98 -3.69 -8.38
C ILE A 52 11.79 -3.44 -9.31
N ASN A 53 10.75 -4.26 -9.17
CA ASN A 53 9.49 -4.08 -9.88
C ASN A 53 8.32 -3.72 -8.96
N PHE A 54 8.53 -3.68 -7.65
CA PHE A 54 7.50 -3.45 -6.64
C PHE A 54 7.68 -2.08 -6.01
N TYR A 55 6.66 -1.21 -6.14
CA TYR A 55 6.63 0.17 -5.66
C TYR A 55 5.43 0.40 -4.77
N ASP A 56 5.61 1.10 -3.65
CA ASP A 56 4.57 1.34 -2.66
C ASP A 56 4.45 2.84 -2.34
N THR A 57 3.30 3.43 -2.61
CA THR A 57 2.97 4.82 -2.28
C THR A 57 1.64 4.89 -1.50
N ALA A 58 1.08 6.07 -1.30
CA ALA A 58 -0.24 6.30 -0.73
C ALA A 58 -0.79 7.68 -1.13
N ILE A 59 -2.11 7.79 -1.21
CA ILE A 59 -2.80 9.07 -1.46
C ILE A 59 -2.45 10.14 -0.41
N ALA A 60 -2.19 9.70 0.83
CA ALA A 60 -1.84 10.58 1.95
C ALA A 60 -0.41 11.13 1.89
N TYR A 61 0.50 10.48 1.13
CA TYR A 61 1.90 10.88 1.14
C TYR A 61 2.08 12.22 0.43
N GLN A 62 2.48 13.23 1.22
CA GLN A 62 2.73 14.60 0.76
C GLN A 62 1.58 15.14 -0.11
N ASN A 63 0.34 15.02 0.39
CA ASN A 63 -0.88 15.47 -0.30
C ASN A 63 -0.98 14.96 -1.76
N GLY A 64 -0.63 13.67 -1.96
CA GLY A 64 -0.68 13.00 -3.25
C GLY A 64 0.48 13.36 -4.21
N SER A 65 1.46 14.18 -3.80
CA SER A 65 2.62 14.46 -4.66
C SER A 65 3.53 13.24 -4.80
N SER A 66 3.59 12.36 -3.80
CA SER A 66 4.27 11.07 -3.93
C SER A 66 3.69 10.24 -5.08
N GLU A 67 2.37 10.07 -5.13
CA GLU A 67 1.72 9.36 -6.24
C GLU A 67 2.02 10.02 -7.60
N ARG A 68 1.97 11.36 -7.67
CA ARG A 68 2.27 12.08 -8.92
C ARG A 68 3.71 11.89 -9.39
N TYR A 69 4.70 11.93 -8.48
CA TYR A 69 6.10 11.73 -8.83
C TYR A 69 6.39 10.29 -9.26
N VAL A 70 5.90 9.32 -8.49
CA VAL A 70 6.04 7.89 -8.79
C VAL A 70 5.36 7.53 -10.11
N GLY A 71 4.12 7.98 -10.29
CA GLY A 71 3.36 7.71 -11.51
C GLY A 71 4.03 8.25 -12.77
N ARG A 72 4.53 9.50 -12.74
CA ARG A 72 5.28 10.06 -13.88
C ARG A 72 6.54 9.28 -14.16
N ALA A 73 7.36 9.03 -13.12
CA ALA A 73 8.62 8.31 -13.28
C ALA A 73 8.41 6.91 -13.87
N LEU A 74 7.48 6.13 -13.31
CA LEU A 74 7.26 4.76 -13.77
C LEU A 74 6.69 4.70 -15.20
N ARG A 75 5.75 5.59 -15.56
CA ARG A 75 5.20 5.64 -16.93
C ARG A 75 6.25 6.00 -17.99
N GLU A 76 7.26 6.78 -17.62
CA GLU A 76 8.33 7.19 -18.54
C GLU A 76 9.48 6.17 -18.61
N MET A 77 9.75 5.43 -17.54
CA MET A 77 10.95 4.62 -17.40
C MET A 77 10.69 3.10 -17.49
N ALA A 78 9.44 2.66 -17.36
CA ALA A 78 9.11 1.22 -17.35
C ALA A 78 7.87 0.93 -18.21
N LYS A 79 7.75 -0.32 -18.65
CA LYS A 79 6.48 -0.81 -19.20
C LYS A 79 5.53 -1.11 -18.04
N ARG A 80 4.24 -0.77 -18.21
CA ARG A 80 3.23 -0.93 -17.15
C ARG A 80 3.14 -2.38 -16.63
N ASP A 81 3.26 -3.35 -17.52
CA ASP A 81 3.16 -4.78 -17.20
C ASP A 81 4.41 -5.34 -16.48
N ASP A 82 5.52 -4.62 -16.52
CA ASP A 82 6.77 -5.03 -15.87
C ASP A 82 6.87 -4.55 -14.42
N ILE A 83 5.89 -3.76 -13.93
CA ILE A 83 5.86 -3.19 -12.59
C ILE A 83 4.61 -3.61 -11.82
N VAL A 84 4.75 -3.67 -10.50
CA VAL A 84 3.67 -3.85 -9.54
C VAL A 84 3.62 -2.61 -8.65
N LEU A 85 2.52 -1.87 -8.72
CA LEU A 85 2.33 -0.63 -8.00
C LEU A 85 1.25 -0.79 -6.92
N ALA A 86 1.63 -0.50 -5.68
CA ALA A 86 0.72 -0.40 -4.56
C ALA A 86 0.45 1.06 -4.21
N THR A 87 -0.79 1.39 -3.91
CA THR A 87 -1.16 2.62 -3.22
C THR A 87 -2.26 2.35 -2.19
N LYS A 88 -2.55 3.35 -1.35
CA LYS A 88 -3.36 3.16 -0.13
C LYS A 88 -4.38 4.28 0.02
N PHE A 89 -5.55 3.94 0.58
CA PHE A 89 -6.57 4.92 0.97
C PHE A 89 -6.72 4.99 2.49
N LEU A 90 -7.13 6.14 2.97
CA LEU A 90 -7.42 6.38 4.38
C LEU A 90 -8.90 6.17 4.72
N PRO A 91 -9.23 5.95 6.00
CA PRO A 91 -10.59 6.06 6.50
C PRO A 91 -11.24 7.39 6.14
N ARG A 92 -12.58 7.42 6.18
CA ARG A 92 -13.33 8.65 5.99
C ARG A 92 -12.91 9.73 7.00
N THR A 93 -12.77 10.95 6.52
CA THR A 93 -12.56 12.11 7.38
C THR A 93 -13.82 12.44 8.18
N PRO A 94 -13.70 13.12 9.32
CA PRO A 94 -14.87 13.62 10.07
C PRO A 94 -15.80 14.48 9.20
N ALA A 95 -15.28 15.28 8.28
CA ALA A 95 -16.06 16.09 7.35
C ALA A 95 -16.88 15.24 6.37
N GLN A 96 -16.29 14.17 5.85
CA GLN A 96 -17.00 13.22 4.97
C GLN A 96 -18.13 12.50 5.73
N ILE A 97 -17.88 12.06 6.97
CA ILE A 97 -18.88 11.43 7.83
C ILE A 97 -20.03 12.41 8.11
N ALA A 98 -19.72 13.63 8.51
CA ALA A 98 -20.72 14.67 8.78
C ALA A 98 -21.52 15.06 7.53
N GLY A 99 -20.89 15.00 6.36
CA GLY A 99 -21.53 15.24 5.05
C GLY A 99 -22.34 14.05 4.52
N GLY A 100 -22.45 12.95 5.27
CA GLY A 100 -23.23 11.77 4.88
C GLY A 100 -22.60 10.90 3.78
N ILE A 101 -21.32 11.10 3.45
CA ILE A 101 -20.62 10.28 2.47
C ILE A 101 -20.43 8.87 3.04
N SER A 102 -20.91 7.86 2.33
CA SER A 102 -20.76 6.46 2.72
C SER A 102 -19.30 5.99 2.63
N GLY A 103 -18.96 4.89 3.33
CA GLY A 103 -17.64 4.27 3.22
C GLY A 103 -17.31 3.87 1.79
N LYS A 104 -18.27 3.31 1.08
CA LYS A 104 -18.11 2.89 -0.33
C LYS A 104 -17.82 4.07 -1.25
N GLU A 105 -18.54 5.15 -1.12
CA GLU A 105 -18.31 6.38 -1.91
C GLU A 105 -16.94 6.98 -1.63
N ALA A 106 -16.54 7.08 -0.37
CA ALA A 106 -15.23 7.63 0.01
C ALA A 106 -14.08 6.79 -0.56
N ILE A 107 -14.19 5.46 -0.54
CA ILE A 107 -13.19 4.55 -1.13
C ILE A 107 -13.13 4.72 -2.65
N ALA A 108 -14.28 4.79 -3.33
CA ALA A 108 -14.35 5.01 -4.78
C ALA A 108 -13.72 6.35 -5.17
N GLN A 109 -14.06 7.44 -4.46
CA GLN A 109 -13.46 8.77 -4.68
C GLN A 109 -11.94 8.76 -4.47
N SER A 110 -11.46 8.08 -3.42
CA SER A 110 -10.03 7.94 -3.14
C SER A 110 -9.32 7.15 -4.25
N LEU A 111 -9.92 6.08 -4.76
CA LEU A 111 -9.37 5.30 -5.86
C LEU A 111 -9.25 6.13 -7.14
N ASP A 112 -10.31 6.83 -7.51
CA ASP A 112 -10.33 7.67 -8.71
C ASP A 112 -9.28 8.80 -8.60
N GLN A 113 -9.11 9.37 -7.40
CA GLN A 113 -8.07 10.38 -7.16
C GLN A 113 -6.66 9.78 -7.25
N SER A 114 -6.43 8.58 -6.72
CA SER A 114 -5.13 7.88 -6.82
C SER A 114 -4.80 7.54 -8.28
N LEU A 115 -5.74 7.01 -9.04
CA LEU A 115 -5.57 6.74 -10.47
C LEU A 115 -5.21 8.03 -11.25
N LYS A 116 -5.88 9.14 -10.95
CA LYS A 116 -5.57 10.46 -11.52
C LYS A 116 -4.17 10.95 -11.13
N ASN A 117 -3.78 10.85 -9.86
CA ASN A 117 -2.46 11.26 -9.40
C ASN A 117 -1.35 10.44 -10.08
N LEU A 118 -1.52 9.13 -10.17
CA LEU A 118 -0.60 8.20 -10.80
C LEU A 118 -0.59 8.33 -12.33
N GLY A 119 -1.70 8.81 -12.93
CA GLY A 119 -1.91 8.84 -14.38
C GLY A 119 -1.99 7.44 -14.97
N MET A 120 -2.58 6.49 -14.26
CA MET A 120 -2.68 5.08 -14.64
C MET A 120 -4.14 4.64 -14.64
N ASP A 121 -4.46 3.64 -15.46
CA ASP A 121 -5.82 3.12 -15.61
C ASP A 121 -6.17 2.09 -14.53
N TYR A 122 -5.16 1.45 -13.94
CA TYR A 122 -5.33 0.48 -12.86
C TYR A 122 -4.16 0.50 -11.86
N ILE A 123 -4.42 -0.03 -10.67
CA ILE A 123 -3.49 -0.23 -9.55
C ILE A 123 -3.33 -1.72 -9.32
N ASP A 124 -2.11 -2.21 -9.12
CA ASP A 124 -1.89 -3.64 -8.88
C ASP A 124 -2.34 -4.06 -7.49
N ILE A 125 -2.04 -3.24 -6.46
CA ILE A 125 -2.44 -3.54 -5.09
C ILE A 125 -3.03 -2.28 -4.46
N TYR A 126 -4.32 -2.33 -4.10
CA TYR A 126 -4.97 -1.24 -3.39
C TYR A 126 -5.11 -1.59 -1.92
N ILE A 127 -4.53 -0.78 -1.04
CA ILE A 127 -4.34 -1.12 0.36
C ILE A 127 -5.25 -0.28 1.26
N TYR A 128 -6.02 -0.95 2.11
CA TYR A 128 -6.71 -0.33 3.23
C TYR A 128 -5.67 0.07 4.28
N HIS A 129 -5.36 1.38 4.37
CA HIS A 129 -4.16 1.89 5.03
C HIS A 129 -4.20 1.77 6.55
N ILE A 130 -5.37 2.03 7.14
CA ILE A 130 -5.60 2.03 8.59
C ILE A 130 -7.00 1.49 8.84
N TRP A 131 -7.16 0.58 9.81
CA TRP A 131 -8.47 0.07 10.18
C TRP A 131 -9.38 1.20 10.69
N ASP A 132 -10.58 1.33 10.11
CA ASP A 132 -11.60 2.31 10.49
C ASP A 132 -12.70 1.66 11.34
N TYR A 133 -12.87 2.14 12.54
CA TYR A 133 -13.93 1.66 13.42
C TYR A 133 -15.31 2.30 13.14
N ASN A 134 -15.38 3.28 12.24
CA ASN A 134 -16.60 3.99 11.86
C ASN A 134 -17.24 3.47 10.57
N THR A 135 -16.54 2.64 9.82
CA THR A 135 -17.02 2.02 8.58
C THR A 135 -17.15 0.51 8.78
N PRO A 136 -18.34 -0.08 8.60
CA PRO A 136 -18.49 -1.54 8.63
C PRO A 136 -17.52 -2.19 7.65
N ILE A 137 -16.84 -3.24 8.09
CA ILE A 137 -15.83 -3.92 7.24
C ILE A 137 -16.47 -4.49 5.95
N ILE A 138 -17.74 -4.84 5.98
CA ILE A 138 -18.45 -5.31 4.78
C ILE A 138 -18.51 -4.22 3.70
N ASP A 139 -18.72 -2.96 4.08
CA ASP A 139 -18.74 -1.83 3.12
C ASP A 139 -17.38 -1.61 2.47
N VAL A 140 -16.30 -1.81 3.24
CA VAL A 140 -14.92 -1.75 2.73
C VAL A 140 -14.69 -2.88 1.73
N LEU A 141 -15.05 -4.11 2.09
CA LEU A 141 -14.88 -5.30 1.23
C LEU A 141 -15.67 -5.19 -0.06
N GLU A 142 -16.93 -4.74 -0.01
CA GLU A 142 -17.76 -4.54 -1.20
C GLU A 142 -17.22 -3.43 -2.13
N ALA A 143 -16.72 -2.33 -1.56
CA ALA A 143 -16.09 -1.27 -2.36
C ALA A 143 -14.82 -1.77 -3.06
N LEU A 144 -13.98 -2.52 -2.36
CA LEU A 144 -12.76 -3.11 -2.91
C LEU A 144 -13.09 -4.18 -3.97
N HIS A 145 -14.08 -5.04 -3.73
CA HIS A 145 -14.55 -6.02 -4.70
C HIS A 145 -15.07 -5.35 -5.97
N THR A 146 -15.84 -4.27 -5.83
CA THR A 146 -16.31 -3.46 -6.97
C THR A 146 -15.14 -2.89 -7.77
N ALA A 147 -14.09 -2.40 -7.11
CA ALA A 147 -12.89 -1.89 -7.78
C ALA A 147 -12.13 -2.99 -8.55
N VAL A 148 -12.06 -4.20 -7.99
CA VAL A 148 -11.43 -5.36 -8.64
C VAL A 148 -12.25 -5.83 -9.83
N THR A 149 -13.56 -6.00 -9.69
CA THR A 149 -14.44 -6.44 -10.78
C THR A 149 -14.53 -5.43 -11.92
N ALA A 150 -14.37 -4.13 -11.62
CA ALA A 150 -14.26 -3.07 -12.62
C ALA A 150 -12.88 -3.01 -13.32
N GLY A 151 -11.93 -3.86 -12.93
CA GLY A 151 -10.57 -3.86 -13.51
C GLY A 151 -9.69 -2.68 -13.09
N LYS A 152 -10.14 -1.84 -12.16
CA LYS A 152 -9.35 -0.71 -11.63
C LYS A 152 -8.28 -1.14 -10.62
N VAL A 153 -8.43 -2.33 -10.01
CA VAL A 153 -7.53 -2.90 -9.00
C VAL A 153 -7.34 -4.38 -9.31
N ARG A 154 -6.10 -4.90 -9.21
CA ARG A 154 -5.82 -6.32 -9.44
C ARG A 154 -5.90 -7.15 -8.15
N ALA A 155 -5.39 -6.62 -7.05
CA ALA A 155 -5.38 -7.28 -5.76
C ALA A 155 -5.60 -6.27 -4.62
N VAL A 156 -6.09 -6.74 -3.48
CA VAL A 156 -6.35 -5.89 -2.32
C VAL A 156 -5.49 -6.31 -1.14
N GLY A 157 -5.00 -5.32 -0.40
CA GLY A 157 -4.20 -5.49 0.81
C GLY A 157 -4.78 -4.69 1.97
N ILE A 158 -4.29 -4.98 3.16
CA ILE A 158 -4.61 -4.25 4.38
C ILE A 158 -3.35 -3.83 5.11
N SER A 159 -3.40 -2.74 5.87
CA SER A 159 -2.28 -2.25 6.67
C SER A 159 -2.77 -1.89 8.08
N ASN A 160 -1.86 -1.95 9.05
CA ASN A 160 -2.13 -1.52 10.42
C ASN A 160 -3.40 -2.14 11.02
N CYS A 161 -3.49 -3.45 10.99
CA CYS A 161 -4.58 -4.22 11.59
C CYS A 161 -4.04 -5.33 12.50
N TYR A 162 -4.88 -5.79 13.41
CA TYR A 162 -4.61 -6.98 14.21
C TYR A 162 -4.91 -8.26 13.41
N ALA A 163 -4.28 -9.38 13.81
CA ALA A 163 -4.52 -10.68 13.18
C ALA A 163 -6.01 -11.07 13.15
N TRP A 164 -6.74 -10.86 14.27
CA TRP A 164 -8.17 -11.16 14.33
C TRP A 164 -9.01 -10.32 13.36
N GLN A 165 -8.59 -9.07 13.08
CA GLN A 165 -9.29 -8.19 12.12
C GLN A 165 -9.13 -8.71 10.69
N LEU A 166 -7.90 -9.09 10.31
CA LEU A 166 -7.60 -9.68 9.01
C LEU A 166 -8.33 -11.01 8.82
N ALA A 167 -8.26 -11.92 9.80
CA ALA A 167 -8.95 -13.20 9.75
C ALA A 167 -10.47 -13.03 9.59
N LYS A 168 -11.07 -12.13 10.41
CA LYS A 168 -12.50 -11.82 10.33
C LYS A 168 -12.91 -11.22 8.97
N ALA A 169 -12.09 -10.30 8.44
CA ALA A 169 -12.36 -9.66 7.15
C ALA A 169 -12.31 -10.68 6.01
N ASN A 170 -11.30 -11.54 5.98
CA ASN A 170 -11.16 -12.56 4.94
C ASN A 170 -12.23 -13.63 5.03
N ALA A 171 -12.58 -14.13 6.24
CA ALA A 171 -13.68 -15.06 6.43
C ALA A 171 -15.04 -14.46 5.97
N LEU A 172 -15.24 -13.15 6.22
CA LEU A 172 -16.43 -12.45 5.72
C LEU A 172 -16.42 -12.35 4.19
N ALA A 173 -15.27 -11.98 3.61
CA ALA A 173 -15.12 -11.88 2.16
C ALA A 173 -15.42 -13.22 1.47
N GLU A 174 -14.87 -14.32 1.98
CA GLU A 174 -15.14 -15.66 1.44
C GLU A 174 -16.61 -16.06 1.54
N ARG A 175 -17.24 -15.80 2.68
CA ARG A 175 -18.66 -16.11 2.90
C ARG A 175 -19.57 -15.34 1.94
N GLU A 176 -19.29 -14.08 1.69
CA GLU A 176 -20.10 -13.18 0.85
C GLU A 176 -19.66 -13.19 -0.64
N GLY A 177 -18.68 -14.01 -1.02
CA GLY A 177 -18.17 -14.09 -2.39
C GLY A 177 -17.44 -12.82 -2.84
N LEU A 178 -16.83 -12.11 -1.90
CA LEU A 178 -16.06 -10.86 -2.14
C LEU A 178 -14.56 -11.15 -2.26
N THR A 179 -13.81 -10.17 -2.70
CA THR A 179 -12.34 -10.27 -2.84
C THR A 179 -11.65 -10.20 -1.48
N PRO A 180 -10.93 -11.26 -1.05
CA PRO A 180 -10.19 -11.26 0.22
C PRO A 180 -8.87 -10.48 0.10
N PHE A 181 -8.34 -10.02 1.23
CA PHE A 181 -7.00 -9.45 1.31
C PHE A 181 -5.94 -10.52 1.06
N VAL A 182 -5.02 -10.26 0.14
CA VAL A 182 -3.90 -11.15 -0.22
C VAL A 182 -2.58 -10.73 0.41
N SER A 183 -2.53 -9.53 1.00
CA SER A 183 -1.34 -9.01 1.67
C SER A 183 -1.69 -8.18 2.88
N VAL A 184 -0.78 -8.17 3.87
CA VAL A 184 -0.82 -7.27 5.01
C VAL A 184 0.48 -6.49 5.10
N GLN A 185 0.37 -5.18 5.32
CA GLN A 185 1.50 -4.28 5.53
C GLN A 185 1.52 -3.81 6.97
N SER A 186 2.55 -4.21 7.73
CA SER A 186 2.65 -3.95 9.16
C SER A 186 4.02 -3.40 9.57
N HIS A 187 4.09 -2.83 10.77
CA HIS A 187 5.33 -2.34 11.36
C HIS A 187 6.13 -3.50 11.91
N TYR A 188 7.10 -3.98 11.14
CA TYR A 188 7.94 -5.09 11.57
C TYR A 188 9.42 -4.85 11.25
N ASN A 189 10.27 -5.09 12.23
CA ASN A 189 11.73 -5.09 12.11
C ASN A 189 12.34 -5.84 13.29
N LEU A 190 13.68 -5.95 13.37
CA LEU A 190 14.37 -6.67 14.45
C LEU A 190 14.15 -6.09 15.87
N ILE A 191 13.65 -4.85 15.98
CA ILE A 191 13.34 -4.19 17.26
C ILE A 191 11.84 -4.33 17.60
N MET A 192 10.95 -4.22 16.58
CA MET A 192 9.50 -4.32 16.72
C MET A 192 9.03 -5.66 16.14
N ARG A 193 8.70 -6.62 17.01
CA ARG A 193 8.44 -8.02 16.65
C ARG A 193 7.08 -8.55 17.09
N GLU A 194 6.15 -7.67 17.45
CA GLU A 194 4.83 -8.06 17.96
C GLU A 194 4.02 -8.91 16.96
N ASP A 195 4.21 -8.73 15.66
CA ASP A 195 3.53 -9.52 14.62
C ASP A 195 3.84 -11.02 14.67
N GLU A 196 4.96 -11.41 15.26
CA GLU A 196 5.35 -12.83 15.41
C GLU A 196 4.41 -13.59 16.33
N ARG A 197 3.65 -12.91 17.19
CA ARG A 197 2.77 -13.56 18.17
C ARG A 197 1.54 -14.19 17.51
N GLU A 198 0.96 -13.54 16.52
CA GLU A 198 -0.30 -13.98 15.89
C GLU A 198 -0.31 -13.78 14.38
N LEU A 199 0.09 -12.58 13.89
CA LEU A 199 -0.05 -12.23 12.49
C LEU A 199 0.78 -13.12 11.57
N PHE A 200 2.00 -13.51 11.98
CA PHE A 200 2.85 -14.42 11.20
C PHE A 200 2.20 -15.80 11.03
N GLY A 201 1.61 -16.34 12.10
CA GLY A 201 0.91 -17.62 12.05
C GLY A 201 -0.24 -17.59 11.06
N LEU A 202 -1.12 -16.60 11.19
CA LEU A 202 -2.25 -16.38 10.28
C LEU A 202 -1.79 -16.23 8.81
N CYS A 203 -0.80 -15.39 8.57
CA CYS A 203 -0.31 -15.15 7.21
C CYS A 203 0.30 -16.39 6.56
N THR A 204 0.99 -17.22 7.37
CA THR A 204 1.58 -18.47 6.91
C THR A 204 0.50 -19.50 6.56
N GLU A 205 -0.51 -19.66 7.42
CA GLU A 205 -1.59 -20.62 7.25
C GLU A 205 -2.46 -20.25 6.02
N ASP A 206 -2.81 -18.97 5.91
CA ASP A 206 -3.71 -18.48 4.85
C ASP A 206 -2.97 -18.06 3.57
N ASN A 207 -1.65 -18.22 3.50
CA ASN A 207 -0.83 -17.75 2.38
C ASN A 207 -1.09 -16.27 2.02
N ILE A 208 -1.06 -15.40 3.04
CA ILE A 208 -1.15 -13.94 2.91
C ILE A 208 0.27 -13.37 2.92
N ALA A 209 0.61 -12.54 1.95
CA ALA A 209 1.94 -11.93 1.90
C ALA A 209 2.11 -10.86 2.99
N MET A 210 3.25 -10.88 3.67
CA MET A 210 3.64 -9.78 4.55
C MET A 210 4.57 -8.83 3.81
N THR A 211 4.24 -7.53 3.84
CA THR A 211 5.04 -6.45 3.25
C THR A 211 5.43 -5.44 4.33
N PRO A 212 6.40 -5.77 5.19
CA PRO A 212 6.74 -4.94 6.35
C PRO A 212 7.21 -3.54 5.98
N TYR A 213 6.72 -2.52 6.69
CA TYR A 213 7.29 -1.18 6.63
C TYR A 213 8.24 -0.92 7.81
N SER A 214 9.06 0.12 7.71
CA SER A 214 10.10 0.48 8.69
C SER A 214 11.11 -0.65 8.97
N ALA A 215 11.43 -1.46 7.98
CA ALA A 215 12.33 -2.61 8.11
C ALA A 215 13.72 -2.23 8.69
N LEU A 216 14.19 -1.00 8.47
CA LEU A 216 15.44 -0.45 9.01
C LEU A 216 15.24 0.41 10.26
N ALA A 217 14.05 0.39 10.87
CA ALA A 217 13.70 1.12 12.10
C ALA A 217 14.10 2.61 12.04
N SER A 218 13.76 3.30 10.93
CA SER A 218 14.13 4.70 10.66
C SER A 218 15.64 4.96 10.73
N GLY A 219 16.43 3.99 10.27
CA GLY A 219 17.89 4.06 10.24
C GLY A 219 18.59 3.50 11.48
N ARG A 220 17.85 3.13 12.55
CA ARG A 220 18.46 2.57 13.77
C ARG A 220 19.15 1.22 13.52
N LEU A 221 18.70 0.46 12.55
CA LEU A 221 19.30 -0.84 12.17
C LEU A 221 20.33 -0.73 11.04
N SER A 222 20.57 0.45 10.47
CA SER A 222 21.49 0.65 9.36
C SER A 222 22.59 1.68 9.61
N ARG A 223 22.50 2.47 10.70
CA ARG A 223 23.51 3.46 11.06
C ARG A 223 24.66 2.82 11.84
N LYS A 224 25.86 3.41 11.73
CA LYS A 224 26.98 3.07 12.61
C LYS A 224 26.64 3.45 14.05
N GLU A 225 27.19 2.71 15.03
CA GLU A 225 27.10 3.05 16.45
C GLU A 225 27.45 4.52 16.70
N GLY A 226 26.68 5.21 17.56
CA GLY A 226 26.92 6.61 17.90
C GLY A 226 26.23 7.65 17.01
N TYR A 227 25.50 7.27 15.96
CA TYR A 227 24.64 8.17 15.19
C TYR A 227 23.21 8.12 15.74
N THR A 228 22.78 9.17 16.42
CA THR A 228 21.39 9.40 16.86
C THR A 228 20.60 10.16 15.81
#